data_2a05c605799a51250237986e1760c528
#
_entry.id   2a05c605799a51250237986e1760c528
#
_cell.length_a   1.000
_cell.length_b   1.000
_cell.length_c   1.000
_cell.angle_alpha   90.00
_cell.angle_beta   90.00
_cell.angle_gamma   90.00
#
_symmetry.space_group_name_H-M   'P 1'
#
loop_
_entity.id
_entity.type
_entity.pdbx_description
1 polymer ?
#
loop_
_entity_poly.entity_id
_entity_poly.type
_entity_poly.pdbx_seq_one_letter_code
_entity_poly.pdbx_strand_id
1 'polypeptide(L)'
;LFGIIKMIEPVSIAMAILVATIVSTLNEYSSGKKFRSLQEEANKILVKVYRNNNIREILIDDIVVGDYVLLNSGDKVPADGIVVHGHFKVDNSVLNGESDENSKEPVTADTVLDDKIDFTHPNKTYRGAVVCHGEGVIKIEKTGMQTVNGIMMQNMNIEDTQSPLQIKLSDLAARISKIGYIGAILIGIMNFLYTSFHMND
;
A
#
# COMPACT_ATOMS: atom_id res chain seq x y z
N LEU A 1 46.76 37.08 -9.38
CA LEU A 1 45.48 36.99 -10.14
C LEU A 1 45.21 35.56 -10.66
N PHE A 2 46.22 34.83 -11.17
CA PHE A 2 46.09 33.46 -11.71
C PHE A 2 45.64 32.42 -10.68
N GLY A 3 46.04 32.56 -9.41
CA GLY A 3 45.65 31.63 -8.33
C GLY A 3 44.19 31.75 -7.93
N ILE A 4 43.61 32.93 -8.01
CA ILE A 4 42.20 33.18 -7.66
C ILE A 4 41.27 32.57 -8.71
N ILE A 5 41.64 32.68 -10.00
CA ILE A 5 40.85 32.12 -11.12
C ILE A 5 40.81 30.59 -11.04
N LYS A 6 41.91 29.91 -10.66
CA LYS A 6 41.96 28.45 -10.49
C LYS A 6 41.09 27.94 -9.34
N MET A 7 40.77 28.77 -8.35
CA MET A 7 39.91 28.40 -7.22
C MET A 7 38.39 28.64 -7.50
N ILE A 8 38.10 29.54 -8.45
CA ILE A 8 36.70 29.89 -8.78
C ILE A 8 35.99 28.75 -9.49
N GLU A 9 36.64 28.04 -10.40
CA GLU A 9 36.05 26.91 -11.13
C GLU A 9 35.56 25.77 -10.21
N PRO A 10 36.37 25.18 -9.31
CA PRO A 10 35.90 24.11 -8.46
C PRO A 10 34.83 24.59 -7.45
N VAL A 11 34.91 25.85 -6.98
CA VAL A 11 33.87 26.40 -6.08
C VAL A 11 32.57 26.60 -6.82
N SER A 12 32.55 27.07 -8.05
CA SER A 12 31.33 27.23 -8.83
C SER A 12 30.65 25.90 -9.15
N ILE A 13 31.44 24.86 -9.46
CA ILE A 13 30.93 23.51 -9.68
C ILE A 13 30.33 22.94 -8.40
N ALA A 14 31.03 23.09 -7.27
CA ALA A 14 30.49 22.62 -5.96
C ALA A 14 29.19 23.32 -5.59
N MET A 15 29.10 24.65 -5.82
CA MET A 15 27.89 25.42 -5.59
C MET A 15 26.75 24.97 -6.50
N ALA A 16 27.03 24.73 -7.79
CA ALA A 16 26.01 24.23 -8.72
C ALA A 16 25.47 22.85 -8.34
N ILE A 17 26.34 21.93 -7.92
CA ILE A 17 25.95 20.60 -7.43
C ILE A 17 25.08 20.73 -6.16
N LEU A 18 25.48 21.59 -5.23
CA LEU A 18 24.74 21.81 -3.98
C LEU A 18 23.33 22.36 -4.28
N VAL A 19 23.20 23.36 -5.12
CA VAL A 19 21.90 23.92 -5.54
C VAL A 19 21.06 22.87 -6.24
N ALA A 20 21.63 22.13 -7.19
CA ALA A 20 20.93 21.06 -7.92
C ALA A 20 20.41 19.97 -6.96
N THR A 21 21.22 19.58 -5.99
CA THR A 21 20.83 18.58 -4.98
C THR A 21 19.68 19.07 -4.10
N ILE A 22 19.73 20.34 -3.64
CA ILE A 22 18.65 20.94 -2.84
C ILE A 22 17.35 20.97 -3.66
N VAL A 23 17.40 21.46 -4.91
CA VAL A 23 16.22 21.54 -5.78
C VAL A 23 15.64 20.16 -6.05
N SER A 24 16.49 19.16 -6.32
CA SER A 24 16.07 17.77 -6.54
C SER A 24 15.37 17.20 -5.31
N THR A 25 15.96 17.36 -4.13
CA THR A 25 15.38 16.85 -2.86
C THR A 25 14.04 17.52 -2.53
N LEU A 26 13.93 18.84 -2.74
CA LEU A 26 12.68 19.57 -2.53
C LEU A 26 11.56 19.11 -3.50
N ASN A 27 11.91 18.87 -4.75
CA ASN A 27 11.00 18.36 -5.77
C ASN A 27 10.51 16.93 -5.42
N GLU A 28 11.42 16.07 -5.02
CA GLU A 28 11.10 14.69 -4.62
C GLU A 28 10.16 14.67 -3.40
N TYR A 29 10.46 15.48 -2.38
CA TYR A 29 9.62 15.61 -1.19
C TYR A 29 8.21 16.13 -1.53
N SER A 30 8.12 17.18 -2.35
CA SER A 30 6.83 17.78 -2.76
C SER A 30 6.01 16.82 -3.62
N SER A 31 6.64 16.10 -4.55
CA SER A 31 5.99 15.12 -5.42
C SER A 31 5.50 13.91 -4.64
N GLY A 32 6.30 13.41 -3.70
CA GLY A 32 5.93 12.29 -2.85
C GLY A 32 4.72 12.60 -1.96
N LYS A 33 4.62 13.82 -1.42
CA LYS A 33 3.48 14.25 -0.62
C LYS A 33 2.19 14.35 -1.46
N LYS A 34 2.27 14.90 -2.66
CA LYS A 34 1.13 14.98 -3.58
C LYS A 34 0.65 13.59 -4.02
N PHE A 35 1.59 12.70 -4.31
CA PHE A 35 1.26 11.33 -4.69
C PHE A 35 0.53 10.58 -3.57
N ARG A 36 0.99 10.71 -2.33
CA ARG A 36 0.31 10.11 -1.16
C ARG A 36 -1.10 10.65 -0.97
N SER A 37 -1.30 11.97 -1.07
CA SER A 37 -2.64 12.56 -0.93
C SER A 37 -3.60 12.09 -2.03
N LEU A 38 -3.14 11.97 -3.27
CA LEU A 38 -3.95 11.42 -4.37
C LEU A 38 -4.28 9.94 -4.14
N GLN A 39 -3.34 9.17 -3.62
CA GLN A 39 -3.54 7.76 -3.30
C GLN A 39 -4.54 7.57 -2.14
N GLU A 40 -4.45 8.39 -1.09
CA GLU A 40 -5.42 8.43 0.01
C GLU A 40 -6.83 8.80 -0.49
N GLU A 41 -6.93 9.75 -1.41
CA GLU A 41 -8.19 10.18 -1.99
C GLU A 41 -8.80 9.12 -2.91
N ALA A 42 -7.99 8.45 -3.73
CA ALA A 42 -8.40 7.35 -4.59
C ALA A 42 -8.83 6.09 -3.80
N ASN A 43 -8.30 5.91 -2.60
CA ASN A 43 -8.63 4.77 -1.74
C ASN A 43 -9.89 4.99 -0.86
N LYS A 44 -10.53 6.15 -0.94
CA LYS A 44 -11.79 6.42 -0.25
C LYS A 44 -12.95 5.66 -0.91
N ILE A 45 -13.15 4.43 -0.46
CA ILE A 45 -14.29 3.61 -0.90
C ILE A 45 -15.48 3.96 -0.01
N LEU A 46 -16.56 4.42 -0.64
CA LEU A 46 -17.83 4.70 0.02
C LEU A 46 -18.73 3.48 -0.04
N VAL A 47 -19.42 3.20 1.04
CA VAL A 47 -20.38 2.12 1.16
C VAL A 47 -21.71 2.64 1.72
N LYS A 48 -22.80 2.08 1.24
CA LYS A 48 -24.14 2.45 1.70
C LYS A 48 -24.54 1.63 2.90
N VAL A 49 -24.76 2.29 4.02
CA VAL A 49 -25.20 1.66 5.26
C VAL A 49 -26.56 2.17 5.70
N TYR A 50 -27.33 1.28 6.32
CA TYR A 50 -28.60 1.63 6.93
C TYR A 50 -28.41 1.83 8.43
N ARG A 51 -28.46 3.10 8.86
CA ARG A 51 -28.35 3.51 10.27
C ARG A 51 -29.47 4.48 10.62
N ASN A 52 -30.07 4.33 11.79
CA ASN A 52 -31.12 5.22 12.30
C ASN A 52 -32.28 5.44 11.31
N ASN A 53 -32.73 4.37 10.68
CA ASN A 53 -33.82 4.38 9.69
C ASN A 53 -33.54 5.15 8.39
N ASN A 54 -32.25 5.45 8.12
CA ASN A 54 -31.80 6.16 6.92
C ASN A 54 -30.63 5.47 6.25
N ILE A 55 -30.57 5.54 4.93
CA ILE A 55 -29.40 5.12 4.15
C ILE A 55 -28.40 6.26 4.13
N ARG A 56 -27.15 5.98 4.45
CA ARG A 56 -26.03 6.92 4.43
C ARG A 56 -24.85 6.30 3.70
N GLU A 57 -24.08 7.11 3.02
CA GLU A 57 -22.78 6.73 2.50
C GLU A 57 -21.72 7.06 3.55
N ILE A 58 -20.92 6.05 3.91
CA ILE A 58 -19.79 6.18 4.82
C ILE A 58 -18.54 5.60 4.19
N LEU A 59 -17.37 5.95 4.72
CA LEU A 59 -16.13 5.33 4.30
C LEU A 59 -16.11 3.85 4.76
N ILE A 60 -15.49 3.00 3.96
CA ILE A 60 -15.32 1.57 4.29
C ILE A 60 -14.64 1.37 5.65
N ASP A 61 -13.75 2.29 6.03
CA ASP A 61 -13.01 2.26 7.30
C ASP A 61 -13.89 2.63 8.52
N ASP A 62 -15.04 3.27 8.28
CA ASP A 62 -16.00 3.66 9.32
C ASP A 62 -17.08 2.62 9.59
N ILE A 63 -16.99 1.44 8.94
CA ILE A 63 -17.91 0.32 9.17
C ILE A 63 -17.61 -0.32 10.51
N VAL A 64 -18.68 -0.55 11.28
CA VAL A 64 -18.62 -1.25 12.57
C VAL A 64 -19.45 -2.52 12.58
N VAL A 65 -19.13 -3.42 13.49
CA VAL A 65 -19.92 -4.64 13.72
C VAL A 65 -21.35 -4.26 14.09
N GLY A 66 -22.31 -4.90 13.44
CA GLY A 66 -23.75 -4.64 13.62
C GLY A 66 -24.33 -3.70 12.57
N ASP A 67 -23.52 -3.06 11.72
CA ASP A 67 -24.03 -2.25 10.60
C ASP A 67 -24.75 -3.12 9.57
N TYR A 68 -25.75 -2.52 8.94
CA TYR A 68 -26.46 -3.09 7.79
C TYR A 68 -25.96 -2.42 6.52
N VAL A 69 -25.29 -3.17 5.67
CA VAL A 69 -24.71 -2.67 4.42
C VAL A 69 -25.57 -3.10 3.24
N LEU A 70 -25.90 -2.15 2.39
CA LEU A 70 -26.57 -2.40 1.12
C LEU A 70 -25.54 -2.75 0.05
N LEU A 71 -25.78 -3.84 -0.64
CA LEU A 71 -24.94 -4.33 -1.72
C LEU A 71 -25.74 -4.39 -3.02
N ASN A 72 -25.18 -3.87 -4.09
CA ASN A 72 -25.71 -3.94 -5.44
C ASN A 72 -24.73 -4.67 -6.36
N SER A 73 -25.20 -5.09 -7.52
CA SER A 73 -24.33 -5.67 -8.55
C SER A 73 -23.16 -4.73 -8.88
N GLY A 74 -21.94 -5.27 -8.87
CA GLY A 74 -20.67 -4.54 -9.02
C GLY A 74 -20.01 -4.11 -7.72
N ASP A 75 -20.72 -4.12 -6.59
CA ASP A 75 -20.15 -3.75 -5.30
C ASP A 75 -19.23 -4.85 -4.76
N LYS A 76 -18.17 -4.42 -4.05
CA LYS A 76 -17.34 -5.32 -3.26
C LYS A 76 -17.89 -5.41 -1.83
N VAL A 77 -17.98 -6.60 -1.31
CA VAL A 77 -18.33 -6.83 0.09
C VAL A 77 -17.26 -6.20 1.01
N PRO A 78 -17.64 -5.22 1.84
CA PRO A 78 -16.65 -4.42 2.57
C PRO A 78 -16.10 -5.09 3.83
N ALA A 79 -16.88 -6.02 4.41
CA ALA A 79 -16.56 -6.71 5.65
C ALA A 79 -17.29 -8.06 5.71
N ASP A 80 -16.90 -8.95 6.64
CA ASP A 80 -17.59 -10.24 6.78
C ASP A 80 -18.94 -10.05 7.47
N GLY A 81 -19.96 -10.73 6.95
CA GLY A 81 -21.30 -10.60 7.48
C GLY A 81 -22.25 -11.70 7.02
N ILE A 82 -23.48 -11.59 7.50
CA ILE A 82 -24.57 -12.48 7.15
C ILE A 82 -25.62 -11.74 6.31
N VAL A 83 -26.21 -12.46 5.39
CA VAL A 83 -27.29 -11.94 4.54
C VAL A 83 -28.57 -11.87 5.34
N VAL A 84 -29.17 -10.68 5.42
CA VAL A 84 -30.44 -10.46 6.17
C VAL A 84 -31.61 -10.15 5.24
N HIS A 85 -31.34 -9.67 4.04
CA HIS A 85 -32.40 -9.36 3.06
C HIS A 85 -31.87 -9.45 1.63
N GLY A 86 -32.74 -9.78 0.67
CA GLY A 86 -32.41 -9.84 -0.76
C GLY A 86 -31.79 -11.15 -1.19
N HIS A 87 -31.59 -11.27 -2.50
CA HIS A 87 -30.95 -12.44 -3.13
C HIS A 87 -29.92 -11.92 -4.14
N PHE A 88 -28.71 -12.39 -4.04
CA PHE A 88 -27.63 -11.98 -4.95
C PHE A 88 -26.60 -13.09 -5.11
N LYS A 89 -25.77 -12.96 -6.13
CA LYS A 89 -24.65 -13.88 -6.36
C LYS A 89 -23.34 -13.16 -6.18
N VAL A 90 -22.39 -13.84 -5.57
CA VAL A 90 -21.03 -13.32 -5.34
C VAL A 90 -19.98 -14.20 -5.99
N ASP A 91 -18.96 -13.56 -6.50
CA ASP A 91 -17.70 -14.17 -6.91
C ASP A 91 -16.69 -14.06 -5.76
N ASN A 92 -16.21 -15.20 -5.29
CA ASN A 92 -15.22 -15.34 -4.22
C ASN A 92 -13.79 -15.59 -4.74
N SER A 93 -13.53 -15.45 -6.04
CA SER A 93 -12.25 -15.79 -6.67
C SER A 93 -11.04 -15.09 -6.04
N VAL A 94 -11.24 -13.88 -5.52
CA VAL A 94 -10.20 -13.13 -4.78
C VAL A 94 -9.79 -13.81 -3.48
N LEU A 95 -10.66 -14.65 -2.90
CA LEU A 95 -10.46 -15.28 -1.59
C LEU A 95 -9.98 -16.75 -1.70
N ASN A 96 -10.59 -17.51 -2.61
CA ASN A 96 -10.32 -18.94 -2.76
C ASN A 96 -9.71 -19.32 -4.12
N GLY A 97 -9.63 -18.38 -5.07
CA GLY A 97 -9.13 -18.62 -6.43
C GLY A 97 -10.12 -19.31 -7.37
N GLU A 98 -11.34 -19.59 -6.92
CA GLU A 98 -12.38 -20.24 -7.71
C GLU A 98 -13.36 -19.19 -8.23
N SER A 99 -13.56 -19.16 -9.56
CA SER A 99 -14.42 -18.16 -10.22
C SER A 99 -15.89 -18.61 -10.31
N ASP A 100 -16.33 -19.40 -9.36
CA ASP A 100 -17.72 -19.85 -9.31
C ASP A 100 -18.61 -18.82 -8.61
N GLU A 101 -19.73 -18.49 -9.25
CA GLU A 101 -20.74 -17.62 -8.66
C GLU A 101 -21.55 -18.38 -7.58
N ASN A 102 -21.48 -17.89 -6.36
CA ASN A 102 -22.19 -18.46 -5.22
C ASN A 102 -23.46 -17.66 -4.90
N SER A 103 -24.61 -18.32 -4.91
CA SER A 103 -25.88 -17.71 -4.53
C SER A 103 -25.94 -17.40 -3.05
N LYS A 104 -26.43 -16.21 -2.72
CA LYS A 104 -26.59 -15.73 -1.34
C LYS A 104 -28.06 -15.44 -1.04
N GLU A 105 -28.50 -15.91 0.12
CA GLU A 105 -29.90 -15.88 0.58
C GLU A 105 -29.96 -15.41 2.04
N PRO A 106 -31.06 -14.77 2.45
CA PRO A 106 -31.24 -14.32 3.82
C PRO A 106 -31.25 -15.47 4.82
N VAL A 107 -30.74 -15.21 6.04
CA VAL A 107 -30.90 -16.12 7.16
C VAL A 107 -32.37 -16.27 7.51
N THR A 108 -32.79 -17.50 7.84
CA THR A 108 -34.11 -17.82 8.35
C THR A 108 -34.03 -18.18 9.85
N ALA A 109 -35.16 -18.28 10.51
CA ALA A 109 -35.19 -18.63 11.94
C ALA A 109 -34.56 -20.00 12.23
N ASP A 110 -34.55 -20.91 11.26
CA ASP A 110 -33.98 -22.25 11.37
C ASP A 110 -32.53 -22.36 10.91
N THR A 111 -31.92 -21.23 10.46
CA THR A 111 -30.55 -21.23 9.96
C THR A 111 -29.56 -21.37 11.11
N VAL A 112 -28.81 -22.46 11.13
CA VAL A 112 -27.70 -22.66 12.07
C VAL A 112 -26.42 -22.12 11.42
N LEU A 113 -25.89 -21.03 11.96
CA LEU A 113 -24.63 -20.46 11.56
C LEU A 113 -23.52 -21.07 12.41
N ASP A 114 -22.58 -21.71 11.80
CA ASP A 114 -21.31 -22.16 12.41
C ASP A 114 -20.18 -21.15 12.21
N ASP A 115 -19.10 -21.25 12.98
CA ASP A 115 -17.93 -20.38 12.83
C ASP A 115 -16.97 -20.82 11.72
N LYS A 116 -17.30 -21.87 10.97
CA LYS A 116 -16.44 -22.35 9.89
C LYS A 116 -16.45 -21.39 8.72
N ILE A 117 -15.26 -21.21 8.13
CA ILE A 117 -15.09 -20.48 6.88
C ILE A 117 -15.59 -21.39 5.74
N ASP A 118 -16.69 -20.99 5.12
CA ASP A 118 -17.26 -21.67 3.96
C ASP A 118 -17.75 -20.61 2.98
N PHE A 119 -17.00 -20.43 1.91
CA PHE A 119 -17.31 -19.44 0.87
C PHE A 119 -18.57 -19.78 0.07
N THR A 120 -18.98 -21.03 0.08
CA THR A 120 -20.19 -21.52 -0.61
C THR A 120 -21.46 -21.36 0.24
N HIS A 121 -21.31 -21.13 1.56
CA HIS A 121 -22.44 -21.03 2.47
C HIS A 121 -23.43 -19.93 2.03
N PRO A 122 -24.72 -20.22 1.85
CA PRO A 122 -25.66 -19.29 1.25
C PRO A 122 -25.92 -18.02 2.07
N ASN A 123 -25.77 -18.08 3.39
CA ASN A 123 -26.10 -16.96 4.27
C ASN A 123 -24.88 -16.13 4.69
N LYS A 124 -23.66 -16.54 4.35
CA LYS A 124 -22.42 -15.84 4.73
C LYS A 124 -21.80 -15.10 3.55
N THR A 125 -21.27 -13.94 3.83
CA THR A 125 -20.46 -13.14 2.88
C THR A 125 -19.15 -12.76 3.51
N TYR A 126 -18.11 -12.63 2.67
CA TYR A 126 -16.76 -12.36 3.12
C TYR A 126 -16.18 -11.13 2.45
N ARG A 127 -15.38 -10.38 3.18
CA ARG A 127 -14.71 -9.17 2.70
C ARG A 127 -13.89 -9.45 1.43
N GLY A 128 -14.16 -8.68 0.38
CA GLY A 128 -13.44 -8.77 -0.89
C GLY A 128 -14.17 -9.54 -1.99
N ALA A 129 -15.22 -10.31 -1.64
CA ALA A 129 -16.10 -10.89 -2.64
C ALA A 129 -16.77 -9.80 -3.49
N VAL A 130 -17.06 -10.09 -4.74
CA VAL A 130 -17.73 -9.15 -5.67
C VAL A 130 -19.15 -9.63 -5.93
N VAL A 131 -20.12 -8.73 -5.80
CA VAL A 131 -21.52 -9.01 -6.17
C VAL A 131 -21.65 -9.01 -7.68
N CYS A 132 -21.91 -10.17 -8.27
CA CYS A 132 -22.08 -10.31 -9.73
C CYS A 132 -23.49 -9.92 -10.18
N HIS A 133 -24.51 -10.42 -9.48
CA HIS A 133 -25.91 -10.23 -9.83
C HIS A 133 -26.77 -10.06 -8.59
N GLY A 134 -27.83 -9.25 -8.73
CA GLY A 134 -28.83 -9.03 -7.68
C GLY A 134 -28.45 -7.92 -6.70
N GLU A 135 -29.19 -7.86 -5.63
CA GLU A 135 -29.01 -6.88 -4.55
C GLU A 135 -29.40 -7.48 -3.20
N GLY A 136 -28.84 -6.95 -2.14
CA GLY A 136 -29.17 -7.42 -0.81
C GLY A 136 -28.61 -6.55 0.31
N VAL A 137 -28.96 -6.93 1.52
CA VAL A 137 -28.50 -6.31 2.75
C VAL A 137 -27.76 -7.34 3.59
N ILE A 138 -26.59 -7.01 4.01
CA ILE A 138 -25.80 -7.81 4.92
C ILE A 138 -25.67 -7.11 6.27
N LYS A 139 -25.70 -7.89 7.36
CA LYS A 139 -25.35 -7.42 8.70
C LYS A 139 -23.90 -7.78 8.97
N ILE A 140 -23.11 -6.80 9.31
CA ILE A 140 -21.67 -6.96 9.54
C ILE A 140 -21.40 -7.68 10.86
N GLU A 141 -20.57 -8.72 10.83
CA GLU A 141 -20.15 -9.49 12.01
C GLU A 141 -18.68 -9.29 12.35
N LYS A 142 -17.80 -9.12 11.34
CA LYS A 142 -16.36 -8.90 11.54
C LYS A 142 -15.86 -7.81 10.61
N THR A 143 -14.97 -6.96 11.13
CA THR A 143 -14.38 -5.83 10.37
C THR A 143 -12.86 -5.85 10.39
N GLY A 144 -12.24 -5.15 9.46
CA GLY A 144 -10.78 -4.93 9.44
C GLY A 144 -9.96 -6.21 9.40
N MET A 145 -9.05 -6.35 10.35
CA MET A 145 -8.13 -7.50 10.46
C MET A 145 -8.81 -8.77 11.03
N GLN A 146 -10.02 -8.65 11.56
CA GLN A 146 -10.78 -9.81 12.07
C GLN A 146 -11.56 -10.55 10.97
N THR A 147 -11.65 -9.95 9.78
CA THR A 147 -12.24 -10.60 8.60
C THR A 147 -11.35 -11.74 8.11
N VAL A 148 -11.94 -12.71 7.41
CA VAL A 148 -11.21 -13.81 6.78
C VAL A 148 -10.09 -13.29 5.88
N ASN A 149 -10.39 -12.29 5.05
CA ASN A 149 -9.40 -11.64 4.20
C ASN A 149 -8.31 -10.93 5.02
N GLY A 150 -8.67 -10.25 6.12
CA GLY A 150 -7.71 -9.61 7.02
C GLY A 150 -6.74 -10.62 7.65
N ILE A 151 -7.24 -11.76 8.11
CA ILE A 151 -6.42 -12.85 8.67
C ILE A 151 -5.50 -13.44 7.58
N MET A 152 -6.00 -13.64 6.36
CA MET A 152 -5.18 -14.11 5.24
C MET A 152 -4.04 -13.13 4.92
N MET A 153 -4.34 -11.83 4.83
CA MET A 153 -3.34 -10.79 4.61
C MET A 153 -2.30 -10.73 5.74
N GLN A 154 -2.71 -10.89 7.00
CA GLN A 154 -1.80 -10.93 8.13
C GLN A 154 -0.85 -12.12 8.07
N ASN A 155 -1.33 -13.27 7.64
CA ASN A 155 -0.51 -14.46 7.44
C ASN A 155 0.42 -14.34 6.22
N MET A 156 0.05 -13.56 5.21
CA MET A 156 0.91 -13.25 4.05
C MET A 156 1.96 -12.19 4.34
N ASN A 157 1.70 -11.26 5.26
CA ASN A 157 2.64 -10.23 5.73
C ASN A 157 3.72 -10.75 6.69
N ILE A 158 3.92 -12.06 6.74
CA ILE A 158 5.11 -12.62 7.36
C ILE A 158 6.29 -12.30 6.46
N GLU A 159 6.95 -11.19 6.83
CA GLU A 159 8.19 -10.63 6.27
C GLU A 159 8.08 -10.24 4.78
N ASP A 160 8.14 -8.94 4.57
CA ASP A 160 8.65 -8.34 3.34
C ASP A 160 10.14 -8.74 3.22
N THR A 161 10.36 -10.03 2.98
CA THR A 161 11.69 -10.60 2.77
C THR A 161 12.17 -10.00 1.47
N GLN A 162 13.06 -9.01 1.58
CA GLN A 162 13.77 -8.46 0.43
C GLN A 162 14.20 -9.62 -0.46
N SER A 163 13.85 -9.59 -1.73
CA SER A 163 14.24 -10.63 -2.66
C SER A 163 15.74 -10.95 -2.50
N PRO A 164 16.16 -12.21 -2.49
CA PRO A 164 17.58 -12.59 -2.40
C PRO A 164 18.45 -11.84 -3.42
N LEU A 165 17.87 -11.46 -4.56
CA LEU A 165 18.51 -10.65 -5.57
C LEU A 165 18.71 -9.19 -5.09
N GLN A 166 17.71 -8.59 -4.45
CA GLN A 166 17.81 -7.23 -3.91
C GLN A 166 18.88 -7.14 -2.81
N ILE A 167 18.97 -8.15 -1.92
CA ILE A 167 20.00 -8.22 -0.89
C ILE A 167 21.40 -8.28 -1.53
N LYS A 168 21.59 -9.16 -2.54
CA LYS A 168 22.87 -9.26 -3.24
C LYS A 168 23.23 -8.00 -4.01
N LEU A 169 22.28 -7.36 -4.67
CA LEU A 169 22.51 -6.10 -5.39
C LEU A 169 22.86 -4.95 -4.44
N SER A 170 22.19 -4.86 -3.30
CA SER A 170 22.48 -3.86 -2.26
C SER A 170 23.87 -4.06 -1.67
N ASP A 171 24.28 -5.29 -1.37
CA ASP A 171 25.63 -5.60 -0.87
C ASP A 171 26.72 -5.28 -1.93
N LEU A 172 26.44 -5.61 -3.21
CA LEU A 172 27.35 -5.27 -4.31
C LEU A 172 27.48 -3.73 -4.47
N ALA A 173 26.39 -3.00 -4.43
CA ALA A 173 26.37 -1.54 -4.49
C ALA A 173 27.16 -0.91 -3.34
N ALA A 174 27.00 -1.44 -2.11
CA ALA A 174 27.73 -0.99 -0.94
C ALA A 174 29.24 -1.23 -1.08
N ARG A 175 29.64 -2.38 -1.61
CA ARG A 175 31.08 -2.68 -1.88
C ARG A 175 31.69 -1.76 -2.93
N ILE A 176 30.97 -1.52 -4.04
CA ILE A 176 31.42 -0.60 -5.10
C ILE A 176 31.55 0.83 -4.56
N SER A 177 30.56 1.29 -3.80
CA SER A 177 30.59 2.63 -3.17
C SER A 177 31.77 2.77 -2.22
N LYS A 178 32.08 1.75 -1.39
CA LYS A 178 33.22 1.76 -0.49
C LYS A 178 34.55 1.88 -1.22
N ILE A 179 34.72 1.16 -2.34
CA ILE A 179 35.91 1.27 -3.20
C ILE A 179 36.00 2.68 -3.80
N GLY A 180 34.88 3.23 -4.28
CA GLY A 180 34.82 4.58 -4.82
C GLY A 180 35.22 5.66 -3.81
N TYR A 181 34.74 5.57 -2.57
CA TYR A 181 35.11 6.50 -1.50
C TYR A 181 36.60 6.41 -1.15
N ILE A 182 37.17 5.22 -1.06
CA ILE A 182 38.61 5.02 -0.79
C ILE A 182 39.43 5.64 -1.93
N GLY A 183 39.04 5.42 -3.20
CA GLY A 183 39.71 6.00 -4.36
C GLY A 183 39.66 7.52 -4.36
N ALA A 184 38.51 8.10 -4.06
CA ALA A 184 38.33 9.56 -4.00
C ALA A 184 39.20 10.19 -2.89
N ILE A 185 39.29 9.57 -1.71
CA ILE A 185 40.14 10.02 -0.61
C ILE A 185 41.61 9.96 -0.99
N LEU A 186 42.06 8.87 -1.64
CA LEU A 186 43.44 8.73 -2.09
C LEU A 186 43.83 9.80 -3.11
N ILE A 187 42.97 10.07 -4.10
CA ILE A 187 43.17 11.12 -5.09
C ILE A 187 43.23 12.50 -4.41
N GLY A 188 42.33 12.75 -3.44
CA GLY A 188 42.33 14.00 -2.67
C GLY A 188 43.64 14.23 -1.92
N ILE A 189 44.13 13.18 -1.22
CA ILE A 189 45.42 13.23 -0.47
C ILE A 189 46.57 13.45 -1.43
N MET A 190 46.60 12.72 -2.55
CA MET A 190 47.66 12.84 -3.54
C MET A 190 47.72 14.24 -4.16
N ASN A 191 46.57 14.82 -4.46
CA ASN A 191 46.46 16.19 -4.98
C ASN A 191 46.91 17.20 -3.91
N PHE A 192 46.53 17.03 -2.67
CA PHE A 192 46.95 17.88 -1.56
C PHE A 192 48.48 17.86 -1.37
N LEU A 193 49.08 16.68 -1.38
CA LEU A 193 50.53 16.50 -1.23
C LEU A 193 51.26 17.14 -2.43
N TYR A 194 50.77 16.94 -3.67
CA TYR A 194 51.34 17.53 -4.88
C TYR A 194 51.32 19.06 -4.82
N THR A 195 50.19 19.63 -4.39
CA THR A 195 50.05 21.10 -4.26
C THR A 195 50.94 21.66 -3.15
N SER A 196 51.04 20.94 -2.02
CA SER A 196 51.86 21.34 -0.89
C SER A 196 53.38 21.31 -1.22
N PHE A 197 53.81 20.34 -2.03
CA PHE A 197 55.22 20.27 -2.45
C PHE A 197 55.56 21.35 -3.51
N HIS A 198 54.60 21.68 -4.40
CA HIS A 198 54.85 22.69 -5.47
C HIS A 198 54.70 24.15 -5.01
N MET A 199 54.11 24.37 -3.84
CA MET A 199 54.01 25.73 -3.24
C MET A 199 55.26 26.12 -2.43
N ASN A 200 56.20 25.19 -2.24
CA ASN A 200 57.40 25.43 -1.40
C ASN A 200 58.70 25.62 -2.25
N ASP A 201 58.54 25.56 -3.59
CA ASP A 201 59.57 25.98 -4.56
C ASP A 201 59.14 27.30 -5.24
#